data_6beaf1a4d301276d89041f1fe440fe68
#
_entry.id   6beaf1a4d301276d89041f1fe440fe68
#
_cell.length_a   1.000
_cell.length_b   1.000
_cell.length_c   1.000
_cell.angle_alpha   90.00
_cell.angle_beta   90.00
_cell.angle_gamma   90.00
#
_symmetry.space_group_name_H-M   'P 1'
#
loop_
_entity.id
_entity.type
_entity.pdbx_description
1 polymer ?
#
loop_
_entity_poly.entity_id
_entity_poly.type
_entity_poly.pdbx_seq_one_letter_code
_entity_poly.pdbx_strand_id
1 'polypeptide(L)'
;FSGMITQYAASFNQKEQTMKTIPQILSAELNQPEAYIQNVIALLDEGNTIPFIARYRKEAHGAMDDTTLRALETRLQYLKNLQSRRDEVKSSIESQGKLTDELSAAIDEAATLAEVEDLYRPYKQKRRTRATVAREKGLEPLAEVIFAQTRDLAAPDALAQNYLDAEKGVETIADALQGANDIIAEWISDDAAIRKSLRELLEKRGTLRSLAATEEDSVYRLYYDFSQPIAKLQGHQILAINRGEKEEKLKATVLLDRDLALPLLRRAVVKPGSTAMEFVKAAAEDAYDRLIYPSLEREMRAA
;
A
#
# COMPACT_ATOMS: atom_id res chain seq x y z
N PHE A 1 -9.63 -8.92 -20.10
CA PHE A 1 -9.34 -8.97 -18.63
C PHE A 1 -9.22 -10.40 -18.09
N SER A 2 -9.82 -11.40 -18.75
CA SER A 2 -9.78 -12.81 -18.32
C SER A 2 -8.43 -13.53 -18.58
N GLY A 3 -7.54 -13.01 -19.38
CA GLY A 3 -6.32 -13.69 -19.82
C GLY A 3 -5.05 -13.42 -18.98
N MET A 4 -5.01 -12.39 -18.15
CA MET A 4 -3.85 -12.09 -17.29
C MET A 4 -3.89 -12.82 -15.94
N ILE A 5 -5.07 -13.23 -15.51
CA ILE A 5 -5.28 -13.98 -14.25
C ILE A 5 -4.93 -15.48 -14.42
N THR A 6 -4.95 -16.01 -15.66
CA THR A 6 -4.76 -17.45 -15.92
C THR A 6 -3.29 -17.91 -15.79
N GLN A 7 -2.31 -17.02 -15.80
CA GLN A 7 -0.90 -17.39 -15.68
C GLN A 7 -0.42 -17.50 -14.22
N TYR A 8 -1.17 -16.94 -13.27
CA TYR A 8 -0.96 -17.14 -11.82
C TYR A 8 -1.69 -18.36 -11.25
N ALA A 9 -2.71 -18.87 -11.94
CA ALA A 9 -3.51 -20.02 -11.49
C ALA A 9 -2.80 -21.38 -11.69
N ALA A 10 -1.71 -21.46 -12.46
CA ALA A 10 -1.03 -22.72 -12.74
C ALA A 10 -0.05 -23.19 -11.65
N SER A 11 0.17 -22.43 -10.58
CA SER A 11 1.00 -22.84 -9.43
C SER A 11 0.20 -23.11 -8.15
N PHE A 12 -1.13 -23.04 -8.21
CA PHE A 12 -2.00 -23.44 -7.10
C PHE A 12 -2.18 -24.97 -7.09
N ASN A 13 -1.13 -25.68 -6.70
CA ASN A 13 -1.27 -27.07 -6.35
C ASN A 13 -1.68 -27.15 -4.87
N GLN A 14 -2.91 -27.54 -4.66
CA GLN A 14 -3.55 -28.03 -3.45
C GLN A 14 -2.60 -28.25 -2.25
N LYS A 15 -2.41 -27.20 -1.46
CA LYS A 15 -2.32 -27.33 -0.01
C LYS A 15 -3.47 -26.48 0.51
N GLU A 16 -4.45 -27.11 1.14
CA GLU A 16 -5.29 -26.46 2.14
C GLU A 16 -4.34 -25.82 3.16
N GLN A 17 -3.89 -24.61 2.90
CA GLN A 17 -3.30 -23.77 3.93
C GLN A 17 -4.47 -23.29 4.77
N THR A 18 -4.82 -24.10 5.76
CA THR A 18 -5.67 -23.70 6.87
C THR A 18 -5.12 -22.38 7.38
N MET A 19 -5.85 -21.30 7.19
CA MET A 19 -5.43 -19.99 7.68
C MET A 19 -5.13 -20.11 9.18
N LYS A 20 -3.93 -19.69 9.58
CA LYS A 20 -3.55 -19.73 11.00
C LYS A 20 -4.50 -18.85 11.79
N THR A 21 -5.00 -19.37 12.88
CA THR A 21 -5.81 -18.59 13.83
C THR A 21 -4.94 -17.54 14.54
N ILE A 22 -5.56 -16.50 15.09
CA ILE A 22 -4.83 -15.47 15.86
C ILE A 22 -3.96 -16.09 16.97
N PRO A 23 -4.46 -17.06 17.78
CA PRO A 23 -3.59 -17.74 18.76
C PRO A 23 -2.39 -18.45 18.14
N GLN A 24 -2.54 -19.09 16.98
CA GLN A 24 -1.44 -19.75 16.28
C GLN A 24 -0.39 -18.78 15.75
N ILE A 25 -0.82 -17.62 15.25
CA ILE A 25 0.10 -16.56 14.82
C ILE A 25 0.90 -16.04 16.01
N LEU A 26 0.21 -15.68 17.10
CA LEU A 26 0.83 -15.17 18.32
C LEU A 26 1.76 -16.19 18.98
N SER A 27 1.38 -17.47 18.99
CA SER A 27 2.20 -18.56 19.49
C SER A 27 3.53 -18.64 18.73
N ALA A 28 3.48 -18.55 17.40
CA ALA A 28 4.67 -18.59 16.56
C ALA A 28 5.54 -17.33 16.71
N GLU A 29 4.94 -16.15 16.73
CA GLU A 29 5.66 -14.86 16.83
C GLU A 29 6.33 -14.66 18.20
N LEU A 30 5.65 -15.04 19.28
CA LEU A 30 6.14 -14.86 20.65
C LEU A 30 6.90 -16.08 21.20
N ASN A 31 6.99 -17.15 20.42
CA ASN A 31 7.58 -18.43 20.83
C ASN A 31 7.01 -18.94 22.17
N GLN A 32 5.68 -18.92 22.30
CA GLN A 32 4.94 -19.35 23.48
C GLN A 32 3.94 -20.46 23.11
N PRO A 33 3.66 -21.42 24.01
CA PRO A 33 2.66 -22.45 23.77
C PRO A 33 1.28 -21.86 23.49
N GLU A 34 0.60 -22.38 22.47
CA GLU A 34 -0.71 -21.87 22.02
C GLU A 34 -1.75 -21.88 23.16
N ALA A 35 -1.73 -22.88 24.03
CA ALA A 35 -2.64 -22.97 25.16
C ALA A 35 -2.53 -21.76 26.12
N TYR A 36 -1.31 -21.31 26.41
CA TYR A 36 -1.11 -20.13 27.25
C TYR A 36 -1.52 -18.84 26.55
N ILE A 37 -1.27 -18.74 25.23
CA ILE A 37 -1.76 -17.61 24.42
C ILE A 37 -3.30 -17.54 24.48
N GLN A 38 -3.99 -18.68 24.27
CA GLN A 38 -5.45 -18.74 24.34
C GLN A 38 -6.00 -18.33 25.72
N ASN A 39 -5.36 -18.77 26.80
CA ASN A 39 -5.74 -18.40 28.16
C ASN A 39 -5.59 -16.89 28.39
N VAL A 40 -4.49 -16.29 27.94
CA VAL A 40 -4.26 -14.84 28.09
C VAL A 40 -5.27 -14.05 27.26
N ILE A 41 -5.57 -14.48 26.03
CA ILE A 41 -6.60 -13.85 25.19
C ILE A 41 -7.96 -13.89 25.90
N ALA A 42 -8.36 -15.03 26.45
CA ALA A 42 -9.62 -15.16 27.18
C ALA A 42 -9.69 -14.20 28.37
N LEU A 43 -8.62 -14.12 29.17
CA LEU A 43 -8.54 -13.18 30.30
C LEU A 43 -8.62 -11.71 29.86
N LEU A 44 -8.00 -11.34 28.75
CA LEU A 44 -8.08 -9.98 28.18
C LEU A 44 -9.50 -9.68 27.68
N ASP A 45 -10.16 -10.64 27.06
CA ASP A 45 -11.54 -10.52 26.56
C ASP A 45 -12.56 -10.40 27.71
N GLU A 46 -12.24 -10.95 28.89
CA GLU A 46 -12.98 -10.74 30.15
C GLU A 46 -12.74 -9.34 30.77
N GLY A 47 -11.85 -8.53 30.17
CA GLY A 47 -11.54 -7.18 30.66
C GLY A 47 -10.42 -7.12 31.71
N ASN A 48 -9.69 -8.20 31.92
CA ASN A 48 -8.53 -8.18 32.82
C ASN A 48 -7.37 -7.39 32.20
N THR A 49 -6.61 -6.69 33.04
CA THR A 49 -5.44 -5.92 32.60
C THR A 49 -4.17 -6.75 32.64
N ILE A 50 -3.16 -6.42 31.82
CA ILE A 50 -1.86 -7.08 31.84
C ILE A 50 -1.22 -7.11 33.23
N PRO A 51 -1.18 -6.01 34.03
CA PRO A 51 -0.65 -6.07 35.39
C PRO A 51 -1.37 -7.06 36.30
N PHE A 52 -2.70 -7.20 36.15
CA PHE A 52 -3.47 -8.19 36.90
C PHE A 52 -3.12 -9.61 36.49
N ILE A 53 -3.07 -9.90 35.19
CA ILE A 53 -2.73 -11.23 34.63
C ILE A 53 -1.33 -11.62 35.08
N ALA A 54 -0.34 -10.74 34.93
CA ALA A 54 1.06 -10.99 35.30
C ALA A 54 1.22 -11.33 36.78
N ARG A 55 0.44 -10.69 37.64
CA ARG A 55 0.56 -10.87 39.10
C ARG A 55 -0.26 -12.04 39.64
N TYR A 56 -1.47 -12.24 39.13
CA TYR A 56 -2.48 -13.11 39.76
C TYR A 56 -2.85 -14.34 38.92
N ARG A 57 -2.38 -14.46 37.68
CA ARG A 57 -2.75 -15.55 36.75
C ARG A 57 -1.55 -16.26 36.14
N LYS A 58 -0.51 -16.47 36.96
CA LYS A 58 0.74 -17.12 36.51
C LYS A 58 0.51 -18.51 35.93
N GLU A 59 -0.45 -19.26 36.46
CA GLU A 59 -0.85 -20.56 35.98
C GLU A 59 -1.45 -20.53 34.56
N ALA A 60 -2.10 -19.40 34.20
CA ALA A 60 -2.74 -19.24 32.92
C ALA A 60 -1.75 -18.85 31.81
N HIS A 61 -0.72 -18.04 32.14
CA HIS A 61 0.23 -17.53 31.15
C HIS A 61 1.60 -18.23 31.14
N GLY A 62 1.79 -19.28 31.96
CA GLY A 62 2.96 -20.14 31.89
C GLY A 62 4.30 -19.45 32.09
N ALA A 63 4.40 -18.48 32.98
CA ALA A 63 5.62 -17.72 33.28
C ALA A 63 6.08 -16.73 32.19
N MET A 64 5.18 -16.28 31.29
CA MET A 64 5.48 -15.13 30.42
C MET A 64 5.82 -13.92 31.31
N ASP A 65 6.87 -13.18 30.93
CA ASP A 65 7.21 -11.93 31.59
C ASP A 65 6.27 -10.78 31.17
N ASP A 66 6.33 -9.67 31.88
CA ASP A 66 5.49 -8.48 31.61
C ASP A 66 5.72 -7.93 30.18
N THR A 67 6.93 -8.03 29.66
CA THR A 67 7.28 -7.56 28.32
C THR A 67 6.58 -8.42 27.27
N THR A 68 6.62 -9.73 27.40
CA THR A 68 5.95 -10.69 26.51
C THR A 68 4.43 -10.53 26.57
N LEU A 69 3.84 -10.34 27.76
CA LEU A 69 2.41 -10.13 27.92
C LEU A 69 1.94 -8.82 27.25
N ARG A 70 2.71 -7.73 27.38
CA ARG A 70 2.41 -6.46 26.67
C ARG A 70 2.56 -6.58 25.17
N ALA A 71 3.58 -7.29 24.71
CA ALA A 71 3.76 -7.57 23.28
C ALA A 71 2.58 -8.38 22.73
N LEU A 72 2.10 -9.38 23.49
CA LEU A 72 0.92 -10.16 23.15
C LEU A 72 -0.33 -9.26 23.03
N GLU A 73 -0.61 -8.42 24.02
CA GLU A 73 -1.75 -7.52 24.02
C GLU A 73 -1.74 -6.59 22.80
N THR A 74 -0.60 -5.93 22.55
CA THR A 74 -0.43 -5.00 21.43
C THR A 74 -0.63 -5.72 20.10
N ARG A 75 -0.03 -6.90 19.94
CA ARG A 75 -0.12 -7.68 18.70
C ARG A 75 -1.50 -8.29 18.49
N LEU A 76 -2.14 -8.75 19.58
CA LEU A 76 -3.53 -9.23 19.55
C LEU A 76 -4.48 -8.15 19.05
N GLN A 77 -4.37 -6.94 19.58
CA GLN A 77 -5.20 -5.81 19.16
C GLN A 77 -5.00 -5.49 17.67
N TYR A 78 -3.75 -5.50 17.21
CA TYR A 78 -3.44 -5.32 15.80
C TYR A 78 -4.08 -6.40 14.92
N LEU A 79 -3.98 -7.67 15.30
CA LEU A 79 -4.54 -8.79 14.52
C LEU A 79 -6.08 -8.77 14.51
N LYS A 80 -6.70 -8.40 15.62
CA LYS A 80 -8.16 -8.18 15.68
C LYS A 80 -8.60 -7.05 14.74
N ASN A 81 -7.88 -5.93 14.75
CA ASN A 81 -8.16 -4.81 13.84
C ASN A 81 -7.96 -5.20 12.37
N LEU A 82 -6.90 -5.96 12.07
CA LEU A 82 -6.64 -6.48 10.73
C LEU A 82 -7.79 -7.38 10.25
N GLN A 83 -8.27 -8.29 11.10
CA GLN A 83 -9.38 -9.17 10.74
C GLN A 83 -10.67 -8.37 10.53
N SER A 84 -11.01 -7.46 11.44
CA SER A 84 -12.17 -6.57 11.29
C SER A 84 -12.10 -5.79 9.96
N ARG A 85 -10.91 -5.29 9.64
CA ARG A 85 -10.73 -4.52 8.38
C ARG A 85 -10.88 -5.38 7.13
N ARG A 86 -10.38 -6.63 7.13
CA ARG A 86 -10.61 -7.57 6.03
C ARG A 86 -12.11 -7.81 5.80
N ASP A 87 -12.87 -8.04 6.87
CA ASP A 87 -14.31 -8.31 6.79
C ASP A 87 -15.09 -7.08 6.28
N GLU A 88 -14.77 -5.88 6.76
CA GLU A 88 -15.34 -4.62 6.27
C GLU A 88 -15.08 -4.41 4.78
N VAL A 89 -13.83 -4.63 4.34
CA VAL A 89 -13.43 -4.45 2.94
C VAL A 89 -14.14 -5.46 2.05
N LYS A 90 -14.19 -6.74 2.45
CA LYS A 90 -14.94 -7.77 1.69
C LYS A 90 -16.42 -7.41 1.56
N SER A 91 -17.06 -7.03 2.65
CA SER A 91 -18.48 -6.61 2.63
C SER A 91 -18.71 -5.39 1.73
N SER A 92 -17.80 -4.42 1.75
CA SER A 92 -17.89 -3.24 0.88
C SER A 92 -17.74 -3.58 -0.60
N ILE A 93 -16.84 -4.50 -0.96
CA ILE A 93 -16.64 -4.94 -2.36
C ILE A 93 -17.80 -5.82 -2.81
N GLU A 94 -18.30 -6.69 -1.94
CA GLU A 94 -19.45 -7.56 -2.18
C GLU A 94 -20.72 -6.74 -2.46
N SER A 95 -20.96 -5.68 -1.69
CA SER A 95 -22.09 -4.76 -1.92
C SER A 95 -22.05 -4.07 -3.28
N GLN A 96 -20.86 -3.99 -3.92
CA GLN A 96 -20.68 -3.51 -5.28
C GLN A 96 -20.81 -4.61 -6.35
N GLY A 97 -21.02 -5.86 -5.94
CA GLY A 97 -21.09 -7.03 -6.84
C GLY A 97 -19.75 -7.36 -7.51
N LYS A 98 -18.61 -6.98 -6.90
CA LYS A 98 -17.26 -7.10 -7.49
C LYS A 98 -16.34 -8.04 -6.71
N LEU A 99 -16.79 -8.66 -5.63
CA LEU A 99 -15.99 -9.60 -4.87
C LEU A 99 -15.90 -10.93 -5.62
N THR A 100 -14.70 -11.34 -5.99
CA THR A 100 -14.41 -12.66 -6.55
C THR A 100 -13.77 -13.56 -5.49
N ASP A 101 -13.77 -14.87 -5.71
CA ASP A 101 -13.13 -15.82 -4.78
C ASP A 101 -11.64 -15.56 -4.65
N GLU A 102 -10.96 -15.23 -5.76
CA GLU A 102 -9.53 -14.89 -5.77
C GLU A 102 -9.25 -13.62 -4.97
N LEU A 103 -10.08 -12.59 -5.11
CA LEU A 103 -9.93 -11.34 -4.37
C LEU A 103 -10.21 -11.55 -2.88
N SER A 104 -11.23 -12.33 -2.56
CA SER A 104 -11.54 -12.69 -1.17
C SER A 104 -10.37 -13.42 -0.52
N ALA A 105 -9.78 -14.41 -1.20
CA ALA A 105 -8.59 -15.13 -0.74
C ALA A 105 -7.39 -14.18 -0.56
N ALA A 106 -7.12 -13.29 -1.52
CA ALA A 106 -6.04 -12.32 -1.42
C ALA A 106 -6.19 -11.37 -0.22
N ILE A 107 -7.43 -10.92 0.07
CA ILE A 107 -7.72 -10.09 1.25
C ILE A 107 -7.47 -10.88 2.54
N ASP A 108 -7.86 -12.16 2.59
CA ASP A 108 -7.64 -13.02 3.75
C ASP A 108 -6.16 -13.32 3.99
N GLU A 109 -5.35 -13.42 2.94
CA GLU A 109 -3.91 -13.65 3.01
C GLU A 109 -3.09 -12.38 3.30
N ALA A 110 -3.67 -11.19 3.12
CA ALA A 110 -2.98 -9.93 3.34
C ALA A 110 -2.46 -9.83 4.79
N ALA A 111 -1.15 -9.79 4.99
CA ALA A 111 -0.52 -9.85 6.31
C ALA A 111 -0.60 -8.52 7.10
N THR A 112 -0.89 -7.41 6.41
CA THR A 112 -0.89 -6.07 6.98
C THR A 112 -2.12 -5.27 6.58
N LEU A 113 -2.47 -4.27 7.39
CA LEU A 113 -3.52 -3.30 7.04
C LEU A 113 -3.22 -2.59 5.72
N ALA A 114 -1.95 -2.27 5.46
CA ALA A 114 -1.54 -1.63 4.21
C ALA A 114 -1.84 -2.51 2.99
N GLU A 115 -1.58 -3.81 3.06
CA GLU A 115 -1.92 -4.75 1.99
C GLU A 115 -3.43 -4.86 1.76
N VAL A 116 -4.23 -4.87 2.83
CA VAL A 116 -5.70 -4.85 2.72
C VAL A 116 -6.18 -3.56 2.05
N GLU A 117 -5.64 -2.41 2.45
CA GLU A 117 -6.00 -1.11 1.83
C GLU A 117 -5.59 -1.04 0.36
N ASP A 118 -4.45 -1.62 -0.03
CA ASP A 118 -4.01 -1.69 -1.42
C ASP A 118 -4.97 -2.53 -2.27
N LEU A 119 -5.41 -3.69 -1.78
CA LEU A 119 -6.41 -4.53 -2.45
C LEU A 119 -7.78 -3.85 -2.57
N TYR A 120 -8.16 -3.05 -1.57
CA TYR A 120 -9.42 -2.31 -1.57
C TYR A 120 -9.39 -1.06 -2.48
N ARG A 121 -8.21 -0.52 -2.76
CA ARG A 121 -8.03 0.78 -3.44
C ARG A 121 -8.79 0.94 -4.76
N PRO A 122 -8.85 -0.06 -5.68
CA PRO A 122 -9.63 0.04 -6.92
C PRO A 122 -11.14 0.16 -6.70
N TYR A 123 -11.64 -0.34 -5.56
CA TYR A 123 -13.07 -0.41 -5.21
C TYR A 123 -13.54 0.72 -4.31
N LYS A 124 -12.58 1.47 -3.75
CA LYS A 124 -12.87 2.58 -2.85
C LYS A 124 -13.51 3.73 -3.61
N GLN A 125 -14.57 4.29 -3.06
CA GLN A 125 -15.15 5.52 -3.63
C GLN A 125 -14.11 6.64 -3.60
N LYS A 126 -13.73 7.10 -4.77
CA LYS A 126 -12.77 8.20 -4.94
C LYS A 126 -13.51 9.52 -5.12
N ARG A 127 -12.91 10.60 -4.66
CA ARG A 127 -13.31 11.95 -5.07
C ARG A 127 -13.06 12.09 -6.58
N ARG A 128 -13.69 13.09 -7.22
CA ARG A 128 -13.50 13.38 -8.64
C ARG A 128 -12.01 13.59 -8.95
N THR A 129 -11.41 12.64 -9.67
CA THR A 129 -10.00 12.62 -10.06
C THR A 129 -9.86 13.05 -11.52
N ARG A 130 -8.62 13.30 -12.00
CA ARG A 130 -8.36 13.50 -13.42
C ARG A 130 -8.81 12.30 -14.26
N ALA A 131 -8.57 11.09 -13.78
CA ALA A 131 -9.00 9.84 -14.42
C ALA A 131 -10.53 9.73 -14.47
N THR A 132 -11.25 10.14 -13.42
CA THR A 132 -12.72 10.18 -13.44
C THR A 132 -13.22 11.13 -14.52
N VAL A 133 -12.65 12.32 -14.62
CA VAL A 133 -12.99 13.29 -15.68
C VAL A 133 -12.69 12.72 -17.08
N ALA A 134 -11.56 12.04 -17.25
CA ALA A 134 -11.22 11.40 -18.52
C ALA A 134 -12.20 10.29 -18.90
N ARG A 135 -12.67 9.48 -17.93
CA ARG A 135 -13.74 8.48 -18.15
C ARG A 135 -15.07 9.11 -18.54
N GLU A 136 -15.46 10.21 -17.88
CA GLU A 136 -16.65 10.98 -18.25
C GLU A 136 -16.59 11.49 -19.69
N LYS A 137 -15.38 11.81 -20.19
CA LYS A 137 -15.12 12.19 -21.59
C LYS A 137 -15.11 11.00 -22.57
N GLY A 138 -15.24 9.77 -22.09
CA GLY A 138 -15.26 8.55 -22.91
C GLY A 138 -13.89 8.05 -23.36
N LEU A 139 -12.81 8.39 -22.62
CA LEU A 139 -11.43 8.06 -22.99
C LEU A 139 -10.95 6.72 -22.41
N GLU A 140 -11.77 6.02 -21.63
CA GLU A 140 -11.39 4.73 -21.05
C GLU A 140 -11.06 3.65 -22.09
N PRO A 141 -11.82 3.46 -23.19
CA PRO A 141 -11.47 2.50 -24.23
C PRO A 141 -10.12 2.81 -24.90
N LEU A 142 -9.78 4.11 -25.09
CA LEU A 142 -8.46 4.50 -25.60
C LEU A 142 -7.35 4.08 -24.62
N ALA A 143 -7.54 4.32 -23.33
CA ALA A 143 -6.60 3.91 -22.29
C ALA A 143 -6.42 2.38 -22.27
N GLU A 144 -7.51 1.60 -22.39
CA GLU A 144 -7.47 0.14 -22.43
C GLU A 144 -6.64 -0.38 -23.60
N VAL A 145 -6.88 0.14 -24.82
CA VAL A 145 -6.16 -0.26 -26.02
C VAL A 145 -4.67 0.08 -25.92
N ILE A 146 -4.34 1.29 -25.46
CA ILE A 146 -2.94 1.70 -25.26
C ILE A 146 -2.26 0.83 -24.19
N PHE A 147 -2.91 0.59 -23.05
CA PHE A 147 -2.34 -0.17 -21.94
C PHE A 147 -2.20 -1.67 -22.25
N ALA A 148 -3.01 -2.21 -23.15
CA ALA A 148 -2.87 -3.60 -23.63
C ALA A 148 -1.53 -3.83 -24.34
N GLN A 149 -0.96 -2.80 -24.99
CA GLN A 149 0.35 -2.83 -25.63
C GLN A 149 0.53 -4.03 -26.56
N THR A 150 -0.45 -4.29 -27.43
CA THR A 150 -0.33 -5.37 -28.43
C THR A 150 0.75 -5.03 -29.45
N ARG A 151 1.37 -6.06 -30.06
CA ARG A 151 2.49 -5.86 -31.02
C ARG A 151 2.08 -5.11 -32.29
N ASP A 152 0.84 -5.34 -32.75
CA ASP A 152 0.30 -4.74 -33.99
C ASP A 152 -0.50 -3.46 -33.71
N LEU A 153 -0.28 -2.85 -32.56
CA LEU A 153 -1.00 -1.63 -32.17
C LEU A 153 -0.60 -0.46 -33.06
N ALA A 154 -1.59 0.30 -33.55
CA ALA A 154 -1.33 1.59 -34.17
C ALA A 154 -0.69 2.56 -33.17
N ALA A 155 0.03 3.57 -33.65
CA ALA A 155 0.62 4.57 -32.77
C ALA A 155 -0.45 5.25 -31.90
N PRO A 156 -0.16 5.58 -30.64
CA PRO A 156 -1.12 6.22 -29.74
C PRO A 156 -1.81 7.47 -30.31
N ASP A 157 -1.09 8.30 -31.06
CA ASP A 157 -1.64 9.48 -31.73
C ASP A 157 -2.71 9.11 -32.79
N ALA A 158 -2.46 8.08 -33.58
CA ALA A 158 -3.41 7.60 -34.57
C ALA A 158 -4.68 7.01 -33.93
N LEU A 159 -4.51 6.32 -32.79
CA LEU A 159 -5.65 5.81 -32.01
C LEU A 159 -6.47 6.96 -31.42
N ALA A 160 -5.80 7.94 -30.83
CA ALA A 160 -6.43 9.09 -30.16
C ALA A 160 -7.30 9.91 -31.11
N GLN A 161 -6.99 9.94 -32.41
CA GLN A 161 -7.76 10.68 -33.41
C GLN A 161 -9.23 10.21 -33.48
N ASN A 162 -9.50 8.95 -33.17
CA ASN A 162 -10.87 8.40 -33.15
C ASN A 162 -11.68 8.77 -31.92
N TYR A 163 -11.06 9.44 -30.94
CA TYR A 163 -11.68 9.81 -29.66
C TYR A 163 -11.83 11.33 -29.48
N LEU A 164 -11.65 12.09 -30.57
CA LEU A 164 -11.90 13.53 -30.55
C LEU A 164 -13.40 13.79 -30.46
N ASP A 165 -13.79 14.61 -29.50
CA ASP A 165 -15.18 14.98 -29.21
C ASP A 165 -15.20 16.35 -28.54
N ALA A 166 -15.44 17.39 -29.32
CA ALA A 166 -15.47 18.75 -28.82
C ALA A 166 -16.61 19.02 -27.81
N GLU A 167 -17.73 18.29 -27.93
CA GLU A 167 -18.86 18.42 -26.99
C GLU A 167 -18.48 17.92 -25.61
N LYS A 168 -17.57 16.90 -25.52
CA LYS A 168 -17.02 16.37 -24.29
C LYS A 168 -15.73 17.06 -23.86
N GLY A 169 -15.29 18.08 -24.60
CA GLY A 169 -14.07 18.82 -24.31
C GLY A 169 -12.80 17.99 -24.58
N VAL A 170 -12.79 17.20 -25.66
CA VAL A 170 -11.63 16.53 -26.24
C VAL A 170 -11.41 17.10 -27.62
N GLU A 171 -10.75 18.22 -27.69
CA GLU A 171 -10.63 18.97 -28.95
C GLU A 171 -9.40 18.56 -29.76
N THR A 172 -8.36 18.07 -29.07
CA THR A 172 -7.06 17.73 -29.69
C THR A 172 -6.64 16.30 -29.35
N ILE A 173 -5.74 15.75 -30.18
CA ILE A 173 -5.06 14.46 -29.89
C ILE A 173 -4.36 14.52 -28.53
N ALA A 174 -3.75 15.65 -28.17
CA ALA A 174 -3.10 15.83 -26.89
C ALA A 174 -4.08 15.72 -25.72
N ASP A 175 -5.31 16.26 -25.85
CA ASP A 175 -6.35 16.12 -24.82
C ASP A 175 -6.76 14.67 -24.64
N ALA A 176 -6.95 13.92 -25.73
CA ALA A 176 -7.31 12.51 -25.70
C ALA A 176 -6.20 11.67 -25.04
N LEU A 177 -4.95 11.90 -25.43
CA LEU A 177 -3.78 11.20 -24.87
C LEU A 177 -3.55 11.56 -23.40
N GLN A 178 -3.74 12.83 -23.02
CA GLN A 178 -3.63 13.21 -21.60
C GLN A 178 -4.68 12.50 -20.75
N GLY A 179 -5.93 12.41 -21.23
CA GLY A 179 -6.97 11.67 -20.52
C GLY A 179 -6.67 10.17 -20.43
N ALA A 180 -6.17 9.56 -21.50
CA ALA A 180 -5.72 8.17 -21.47
C ALA A 180 -4.57 7.97 -20.49
N ASN A 181 -3.58 8.88 -20.45
CA ASN A 181 -2.49 8.87 -19.47
C ASN A 181 -3.01 8.94 -18.03
N ASP A 182 -3.95 9.84 -17.74
CA ASP A 182 -4.50 9.99 -16.39
C ASP A 182 -5.22 8.73 -15.92
N ILE A 183 -5.92 8.03 -16.83
CA ILE A 183 -6.57 6.74 -16.52
C ILE A 183 -5.54 5.65 -16.28
N ILE A 184 -4.56 5.50 -17.18
CA ILE A 184 -3.49 4.48 -17.05
C ILE A 184 -2.68 4.72 -15.78
N ALA A 185 -2.33 5.97 -15.47
CA ALA A 185 -1.60 6.32 -14.26
C ALA A 185 -2.40 5.93 -12.99
N GLU A 186 -3.72 6.11 -13.01
CA GLU A 186 -4.58 5.68 -11.90
C GLU A 186 -4.59 4.15 -11.76
N TRP A 187 -4.72 3.38 -12.85
CA TRP A 187 -4.66 1.92 -12.82
C TRP A 187 -3.34 1.41 -12.25
N ILE A 188 -2.21 1.99 -12.69
CA ILE A 188 -0.88 1.65 -12.17
C ILE A 188 -0.77 1.98 -10.69
N SER A 189 -1.30 3.12 -10.26
CA SER A 189 -1.26 3.54 -8.86
C SER A 189 -2.13 2.71 -7.92
N ASP A 190 -3.14 2.04 -8.47
CA ASP A 190 -4.06 1.17 -7.72
C ASP A 190 -3.63 -0.29 -7.71
N ASP A 191 -2.57 -0.66 -8.42
CA ASP A 191 -2.05 -2.02 -8.45
C ASP A 191 -1.39 -2.38 -7.12
N ALA A 192 -1.99 -3.35 -6.41
CA ALA A 192 -1.55 -3.77 -5.07
C ALA A 192 -0.14 -4.39 -5.09
N ALA A 193 0.24 -5.12 -6.13
CA ALA A 193 1.55 -5.75 -6.24
C ALA A 193 2.66 -4.72 -6.46
N ILE A 194 2.39 -3.72 -7.30
CA ILE A 194 3.28 -2.58 -7.51
C ILE A 194 3.48 -1.81 -6.21
N ARG A 195 2.39 -1.47 -5.52
CA ARG A 195 2.45 -0.75 -4.25
C ARG A 195 3.24 -1.50 -3.18
N LYS A 196 2.98 -2.80 -3.04
CA LYS A 196 3.71 -3.67 -2.12
C LYS A 196 5.22 -3.65 -2.41
N SER A 197 5.59 -3.86 -3.66
CA SER A 197 6.99 -3.88 -4.09
C SER A 197 7.71 -2.54 -3.86
N LEU A 198 7.03 -1.42 -4.13
CA LEU A 198 7.58 -0.09 -3.88
C LEU A 198 7.66 0.25 -2.39
N ARG A 199 6.70 -0.20 -1.58
CA ARG A 199 6.74 -0.07 -0.11
C ARG A 199 7.93 -0.82 0.47
N GLU A 200 8.13 -2.07 0.07
CA GLU A 200 9.29 -2.86 0.49
C GLU A 200 10.63 -2.23 0.06
N LEU A 201 10.66 -1.64 -1.14
CA LEU A 201 11.84 -0.90 -1.61
C LEU A 201 12.08 0.34 -0.74
N LEU A 202 11.02 1.10 -0.41
CA LEU A 202 11.08 2.28 0.44
C LEU A 202 11.57 1.92 1.86
N GLU A 203 11.07 0.85 2.46
CA GLU A 203 11.52 0.35 3.77
C GLU A 203 13.01 -0.01 3.77
N LYS A 204 13.48 -0.67 2.71
CA LYS A 204 14.87 -1.15 2.60
C LYS A 204 15.86 -0.07 2.19
N ARG A 205 15.46 0.90 1.36
CA ARG A 205 16.34 1.84 0.67
C ARG A 205 15.98 3.30 0.91
N GLY A 206 14.84 3.56 1.53
CA GLY A 206 14.39 4.90 1.85
C GLY A 206 15.27 5.57 2.89
N THR A 207 15.30 6.88 2.83
CA THR A 207 16.06 7.75 3.72
C THR A 207 15.15 8.79 4.33
N LEU A 208 15.12 8.89 5.66
CA LEU A 208 14.48 10.01 6.34
C LEU A 208 15.42 11.20 6.30
N ARG A 209 14.97 12.31 5.75
CA ARG A 209 15.66 13.59 5.75
C ARG A 209 14.86 14.59 6.57
N SER A 210 15.53 15.27 7.48
CA SER A 210 14.98 16.39 8.26
C SER A 210 15.79 17.66 8.00
N LEU A 211 15.09 18.76 7.79
CA LEU A 211 15.66 20.08 7.57
C LEU A 211 15.07 21.07 8.58
N ALA A 212 15.83 22.13 8.89
CA ALA A 212 15.30 23.25 9.63
C ALA A 212 14.11 23.89 8.88
N ALA A 213 13.03 24.14 9.59
CA ALA A 213 11.86 24.88 9.08
C ALA A 213 11.96 26.37 9.42
N THR A 214 12.86 26.75 10.33
CA THR A 214 13.09 28.14 10.78
C THR A 214 14.59 28.40 10.88
N GLU A 215 14.99 29.67 10.88
CA GLU A 215 16.37 30.08 11.14
C GLU A 215 16.72 30.17 12.64
N GLU A 216 15.72 30.03 13.51
CA GLU A 216 15.88 30.10 14.94
C GLU A 216 16.57 28.85 15.49
N ASP A 217 17.49 29.05 16.44
CA ASP A 217 18.07 27.92 17.17
C ASP A 217 17.07 27.26 18.10
N SER A 218 17.12 25.94 18.17
CA SER A 218 16.20 25.16 19.02
C SER A 218 16.89 23.89 19.53
N VAL A 219 16.21 23.20 20.44
CA VAL A 219 16.65 21.89 20.96
C VAL A 219 16.74 20.82 19.87
N TYR A 220 16.18 21.08 18.68
CA TYR A 220 16.20 20.18 17.52
C TYR A 220 17.35 20.42 16.57
N ARG A 221 18.34 21.24 16.93
CA ARG A 221 19.49 21.61 16.08
C ARG A 221 20.21 20.41 15.46
N LEU A 222 20.30 19.28 16.15
CA LEU A 222 20.91 18.05 15.64
C LEU A 222 20.17 17.48 14.41
N TYR A 223 18.93 17.89 14.17
CA TYR A 223 18.07 17.45 13.09
C TYR A 223 17.84 18.53 12.00
N TYR A 224 18.54 19.65 12.05
CA TYR A 224 18.39 20.75 11.07
C TYR A 224 18.91 20.39 9.67
N ASP A 225 19.87 19.48 9.58
CA ASP A 225 20.31 18.86 8.34
C ASP A 225 20.67 17.40 8.65
N PHE A 226 19.63 16.62 8.88
CA PHE A 226 19.75 15.21 9.25
C PHE A 226 19.30 14.33 8.11
N SER A 227 20.05 13.24 7.84
CA SER A 227 19.70 12.26 6.83
C SER A 227 20.17 10.88 7.28
N GLN A 228 19.23 9.92 7.34
CA GLN A 228 19.56 8.55 7.74
C GLN A 228 18.65 7.54 7.04
N PRO A 229 19.21 6.37 6.61
CA PRO A 229 18.38 5.26 6.09
C PRO A 229 17.31 4.84 7.10
N ILE A 230 16.09 4.63 6.63
CA ILE A 230 14.93 4.25 7.48
C ILE A 230 15.25 3.01 8.33
N ALA A 231 15.88 2.00 7.72
CA ALA A 231 16.25 0.76 8.40
C ALA A 231 17.24 0.94 9.58
N LYS A 232 17.87 2.12 9.71
CA LYS A 232 18.84 2.43 10.78
C LYS A 232 18.31 3.45 11.78
N LEU A 233 17.08 3.96 11.59
CA LEU A 233 16.49 4.95 12.49
C LEU A 233 16.27 4.34 13.88
N GLN A 234 16.53 5.16 14.89
CA GLN A 234 16.27 4.83 16.28
C GLN A 234 14.97 5.49 16.74
N GLY A 235 14.21 4.84 17.62
CA GLY A 235 12.93 5.36 18.10
C GLY A 235 13.01 6.78 18.68
N HIS A 236 14.08 7.10 19.43
CA HIS A 236 14.28 8.46 19.98
C HIS A 236 14.49 9.52 18.90
N GLN A 237 15.10 9.18 17.76
CA GLN A 237 15.28 10.10 16.62
C GLN A 237 13.94 10.40 15.96
N ILE A 238 13.13 9.36 15.75
CA ILE A 238 11.77 9.50 15.18
C ILE A 238 10.91 10.38 16.07
N LEU A 239 10.91 10.11 17.38
CA LEU A 239 10.16 10.91 18.35
C LEU A 239 10.60 12.38 18.39
N ALA A 240 11.90 12.62 18.36
CA ALA A 240 12.45 13.99 18.35
C ALA A 240 12.07 14.74 17.05
N ILE A 241 12.19 14.09 15.89
CA ILE A 241 11.86 14.69 14.59
C ILE A 241 10.35 14.97 14.53
N ASN A 242 9.48 14.00 14.90
CA ASN A 242 8.04 14.20 14.90
C ASN A 242 7.60 15.34 15.83
N ARG A 243 8.26 15.48 16.98
CA ARG A 243 8.02 16.58 17.88
C ARG A 243 8.48 17.91 17.32
N GLY A 244 9.65 17.95 16.70
CA GLY A 244 10.17 19.16 16.03
C GLY A 244 9.30 19.60 14.85
N GLU A 245 8.68 18.67 14.10
CA GLU A 245 7.69 19.02 13.08
C GLU A 245 6.42 19.59 13.68
N LYS A 246 5.91 18.98 14.76
CA LYS A 246 4.72 19.50 15.46
C LYS A 246 4.92 20.90 16.04
N GLU A 247 6.14 21.21 16.43
CA GLU A 247 6.55 22.54 16.92
C GLU A 247 6.99 23.49 15.78
N GLU A 248 6.80 23.10 14.50
CA GLU A 248 7.16 23.86 13.30
C GLU A 248 8.64 24.27 13.20
N LYS A 249 9.52 23.53 13.89
CA LYS A 249 10.98 23.76 13.87
C LYS A 249 11.70 22.89 12.84
N LEU A 250 11.11 21.78 12.45
CA LEU A 250 11.63 20.83 11.48
C LEU A 250 10.64 20.57 10.35
N LYS A 251 11.19 20.16 9.20
CA LYS A 251 10.44 19.59 8.09
C LYS A 251 11.12 18.27 7.70
N ALA A 252 10.41 17.17 7.88
CA ALA A 252 10.92 15.85 7.55
C ALA A 252 10.22 15.26 6.33
N THR A 253 10.98 14.55 5.51
CA THR A 253 10.51 13.84 4.31
C THR A 253 11.19 12.49 4.22
N VAL A 254 10.47 11.51 3.69
CA VAL A 254 11.03 10.20 3.36
C VAL A 254 11.38 10.19 1.88
N LEU A 255 12.65 10.02 1.56
CA LEU A 255 13.18 10.03 0.21
C LEU A 255 13.42 8.61 -0.29
N LEU A 256 13.08 8.34 -1.53
CA LEU A 256 13.46 7.14 -2.28
C LEU A 256 14.09 7.58 -3.59
N ASP A 257 15.25 7.00 -3.90
CA ASP A 257 15.91 7.25 -5.17
C ASP A 257 15.01 6.80 -6.32
N ARG A 258 14.68 7.75 -7.20
CA ARG A 258 13.83 7.54 -8.37
C ARG A 258 14.43 6.51 -9.34
N ASP A 259 15.77 6.47 -9.42
CA ASP A 259 16.48 5.51 -10.27
C ASP A 259 16.42 4.07 -9.75
N LEU A 260 16.03 3.86 -8.50
CA LEU A 260 15.71 2.54 -7.95
C LEU A 260 14.24 2.17 -8.17
N ALA A 261 13.34 3.13 -8.06
CA ALA A 261 11.90 2.91 -8.11
C ALA A 261 11.38 2.70 -9.55
N LEU A 262 11.79 3.55 -10.50
CA LEU A 262 11.28 3.52 -11.86
C LEU A 262 11.57 2.22 -12.63
N PRO A 263 12.76 1.59 -12.54
CA PRO A 263 13.00 0.31 -13.19
C PRO A 263 12.06 -0.80 -12.72
N LEU A 264 11.73 -0.83 -11.43
CA LEU A 264 10.77 -1.77 -10.85
C LEU A 264 9.38 -1.55 -11.48
N LEU A 265 8.93 -0.31 -11.52
CA LEU A 265 7.64 0.07 -12.07
C LEU A 265 7.56 -0.23 -13.57
N ARG A 266 8.55 0.17 -14.35
CA ARG A 266 8.63 -0.09 -15.80
C ARG A 266 8.59 -1.59 -16.10
N ARG A 267 9.32 -2.41 -15.34
CA ARG A 267 9.31 -3.87 -15.50
C ARG A 267 7.92 -4.47 -15.29
N ALA A 268 7.14 -3.89 -14.36
CA ALA A 268 5.80 -4.38 -14.05
C ALA A 268 4.77 -4.08 -15.15
N VAL A 269 4.88 -2.93 -15.84
CA VAL A 269 3.80 -2.45 -16.71
C VAL A 269 4.20 -2.29 -18.19
N VAL A 270 5.48 -2.13 -18.52
CA VAL A 270 5.92 -1.88 -19.89
C VAL A 270 6.16 -3.18 -20.66
N LYS A 271 5.52 -3.32 -21.82
CA LYS A 271 5.69 -4.47 -22.72
C LYS A 271 6.59 -4.07 -23.89
N PRO A 272 7.78 -4.69 -24.04
CA PRO A 272 8.68 -4.37 -25.14
C PRO A 272 8.08 -4.69 -26.51
N GLY A 273 8.39 -3.87 -27.51
CA GLY A 273 8.01 -4.10 -28.91
C GLY A 273 6.63 -3.57 -29.32
N SER A 274 5.91 -2.90 -28.40
CA SER A 274 4.68 -2.18 -28.75
C SER A 274 4.98 -0.73 -29.11
N THR A 275 4.23 -0.16 -30.03
CA THR A 275 4.23 1.28 -30.36
C THR A 275 3.84 2.17 -29.18
N ALA A 276 3.07 1.61 -28.22
CA ALA A 276 2.63 2.30 -27.00
C ALA A 276 3.64 2.24 -25.84
N MET A 277 4.78 1.56 -26.04
CA MET A 277 5.77 1.33 -24.98
C MET A 277 6.22 2.63 -24.29
N GLU A 278 6.62 3.63 -25.05
CA GLU A 278 7.08 4.91 -24.48
C GLU A 278 5.94 5.69 -23.80
N PHE A 279 4.72 5.58 -24.34
CA PHE A 279 3.54 6.19 -23.72
C PHE A 279 3.26 5.59 -22.33
N VAL A 280 3.23 4.25 -22.25
CA VAL A 280 2.99 3.55 -20.97
C VAL A 280 4.12 3.80 -19.97
N LYS A 281 5.36 3.90 -20.44
CA LYS A 281 6.50 4.29 -19.63
C LYS A 281 6.33 5.69 -19.02
N ALA A 282 5.91 6.66 -19.82
CA ALA A 282 5.63 8.01 -19.34
C ALA A 282 4.44 8.03 -18.35
N ALA A 283 3.39 7.26 -18.61
CA ALA A 283 2.26 7.12 -17.70
C ALA A 283 2.66 6.48 -16.36
N ALA A 284 3.58 5.51 -16.39
CA ALA A 284 4.13 4.89 -15.18
C ALA A 284 4.96 5.89 -14.34
N GLU A 285 5.73 6.75 -14.99
CA GLU A 285 6.50 7.81 -14.31
C GLU A 285 5.55 8.85 -13.68
N ASP A 286 4.53 9.28 -14.41
CA ASP A 286 3.50 10.17 -13.86
C ASP A 286 2.75 9.53 -12.69
N ALA A 287 2.39 8.24 -12.80
CA ALA A 287 1.80 7.49 -11.70
C ALA A 287 2.69 7.48 -10.45
N TYR A 288 3.98 7.24 -10.62
CA TYR A 288 4.94 7.25 -9.52
C TYR A 288 5.04 8.63 -8.88
N ASP A 289 5.34 9.65 -9.66
CA ASP A 289 5.63 10.99 -9.14
C ASP A 289 4.41 11.66 -8.50
N ARG A 290 3.24 11.48 -9.09
CA ARG A 290 2.00 12.19 -8.70
C ARG A 290 1.12 11.41 -7.72
N LEU A 291 1.07 10.09 -7.84
CA LEU A 291 0.08 9.28 -7.12
C LEU A 291 0.71 8.31 -6.11
N ILE A 292 1.72 7.54 -6.51
CA ILE A 292 2.25 6.45 -5.69
C ILE A 292 3.19 6.98 -4.62
N TYR A 293 4.27 7.65 -5.02
CA TYR A 293 5.30 8.10 -4.09
C TYR A 293 4.77 9.04 -3.00
N PRO A 294 3.93 10.06 -3.30
CA PRO A 294 3.37 10.90 -2.23
C PRO A 294 2.44 10.16 -1.26
N SER A 295 1.82 9.06 -1.73
CA SER A 295 0.98 8.21 -0.88
C SER A 295 1.83 7.32 0.03
N LEU A 296 2.86 6.65 -0.54
CA LEU A 296 3.77 5.79 0.21
C LEU A 296 4.62 6.58 1.21
N GLU A 297 5.04 7.78 0.85
CA GLU A 297 5.77 8.68 1.75
C GLU A 297 4.92 9.00 2.99
N ARG A 298 3.65 9.37 2.80
CA ARG A 298 2.73 9.64 3.92
C ARG A 298 2.45 8.39 4.76
N GLU A 299 2.27 7.23 4.13
CA GLU A 299 2.11 5.95 4.82
C GLU A 299 3.33 5.65 5.70
N MET A 300 4.54 5.81 5.15
CA MET A 300 5.79 5.58 5.87
C MET A 300 6.00 6.57 7.02
N ARG A 301 5.58 7.82 6.86
CA ARG A 301 5.64 8.84 7.92
C ARG A 301 4.63 8.58 9.05
N ALA A 302 3.54 7.90 8.77
CA ALA A 302 2.51 7.56 9.74
C ALA A 302 2.79 6.24 10.50
N ALA A 303 3.61 5.36 9.93
CA ALA A 303 4.00 4.07 10.51
C ALA A 303 5.08 4.26 11.58
#